data_de63a61f855058398ce9c5ebafa4745c
#
_entry.id   de63a61f855058398ce9c5ebafa4745c
#
_cell.length_a   1.000
_cell.length_b   1.000
_cell.length_c   1.000
_cell.angle_alpha   90.00
_cell.angle_beta   90.00
_cell.angle_gamma   90.00
#
_symmetry.space_group_name_H-M   'P 1'
#
loop_
_entity.id
_entity.type
_entity.pdbx_description
1 polymer ?
#
loop_
_entity_poly.entity_id
_entity_poly.type
_entity_poly.pdbx_seq_one_letter_code
_entity_poly.pdbx_strand_id
1 'polypeptide(L)'
;MKRYILFFCLSTLICLNGCFQDDTTLATDASRVGEINVQGLKDTSMIAYAQPLELTAEVAGFADDELTYAWYIYGGQYSKNSEGYRSHPIGEGKKLSYPVELKIGSYTVVCEVTHKASGYFTTATFNLNVTSDFSQGFYVLKETADGNTELDFYNHLKKTTNNDLLAKVLEAPLAGEPRNLSTVFQKTHLDPATATSTHATGLFVAHGDNGCVLFNTTDMSVMFDRTNLQYGEMEADEMPYAMVTFNGSNYYLSNKGVATDRCYDDWTSEYATGQLSLPTEAGASGLIQSYNLYGISYWSQNEHCLMRTTTEYGVFAGCFKIDYEEDYTGLRID
;
A
#
# COMPACT_ATOMS: atom_id res chain seq x y z
N MET A 1 28.11 -70.23 -28.09
CA MET A 1 28.02 -69.28 -26.93
C MET A 1 29.26 -68.45 -26.70
N LYS A 2 30.48 -68.96 -26.75
CA LYS A 2 31.72 -68.19 -26.51
C LYS A 2 31.96 -67.03 -27.49
N ARG A 3 31.49 -67.08 -28.73
CA ARG A 3 31.66 -66.04 -29.74
C ARG A 3 30.77 -64.81 -29.51
N TYR A 4 29.60 -64.95 -28.93
CA TYR A 4 28.66 -63.84 -28.64
C TYR A 4 29.06 -63.08 -27.43
N ILE A 5 29.71 -63.73 -26.46
CA ILE A 5 30.23 -63.07 -25.23
C ILE A 5 31.39 -62.11 -25.57
N LEU A 6 32.25 -62.54 -26.54
CA LEU A 6 33.37 -61.68 -26.97
C LEU A 6 32.88 -60.44 -27.72
N PHE A 7 31.82 -60.53 -28.50
CA PHE A 7 31.22 -59.37 -29.20
C PHE A 7 30.51 -58.45 -28.24
N PHE A 8 29.88 -58.98 -27.19
CA PHE A 8 29.20 -58.18 -26.18
C PHE A 8 30.20 -57.41 -25.30
N CYS A 9 31.33 -58.03 -24.95
CA CYS A 9 32.40 -57.36 -24.20
C CYS A 9 33.10 -56.30 -25.05
N LEU A 10 33.24 -56.53 -26.38
CA LEU A 10 33.87 -55.51 -27.24
C LEU A 10 32.95 -54.32 -27.52
N SER A 11 31.65 -54.50 -27.60
CA SER A 11 30.71 -53.40 -27.74
C SER A 11 30.56 -52.56 -26.44
N THR A 12 30.65 -53.17 -25.28
CA THR A 12 30.64 -52.44 -23.97
C THR A 12 31.95 -51.69 -23.74
N LEU A 13 33.09 -52.16 -24.30
CA LEU A 13 34.33 -51.38 -24.18
C LEU A 13 34.34 -50.16 -25.09
N ILE A 14 33.63 -50.16 -26.22
CA ILE A 14 33.51 -49.01 -27.11
C ILE A 14 32.59 -47.95 -26.53
N CYS A 15 31.60 -48.32 -25.73
CA CYS A 15 30.67 -47.41 -25.04
C CYS A 15 31.35 -46.69 -23.82
N LEU A 16 32.43 -47.25 -23.29
CA LEU A 16 33.12 -46.66 -22.16
C LEU A 16 34.24 -45.65 -22.51
N ASN A 17 34.54 -45.51 -23.83
CA ASN A 17 35.46 -44.49 -24.32
C ASN A 17 34.77 -43.23 -24.81
N GLY A 18 33.47 -43.10 -24.62
CA GLY A 18 32.80 -41.82 -24.70
C GLY A 18 33.10 -40.99 -23.45
N CYS A 19 34.38 -40.67 -23.23
CA CYS A 19 34.68 -39.44 -22.51
C CYS A 19 34.07 -38.30 -23.33
N PHE A 20 32.91 -37.93 -22.99
CA PHE A 20 32.40 -36.60 -23.30
C PHE A 20 33.44 -35.67 -22.67
N GLN A 21 34.41 -35.23 -23.44
CA GLN A 21 35.14 -34.03 -23.13
C GLN A 21 34.03 -32.96 -23.21
N ASP A 22 33.46 -32.67 -22.06
CA ASP A 22 32.59 -31.51 -21.89
C ASP A 22 33.49 -30.27 -22.01
N ASP A 23 33.77 -29.87 -23.26
CA ASP A 23 34.44 -28.60 -23.55
C ASP A 23 33.57 -27.38 -23.13
N THR A 24 32.40 -27.61 -22.52
CA THR A 24 31.60 -26.57 -21.88
C THR A 24 32.08 -26.24 -20.46
N THR A 25 33.07 -26.88 -19.93
CA THR A 25 33.78 -26.32 -18.80
C THR A 25 34.55 -25.10 -19.28
N LEU A 26 33.85 -24.00 -19.31
CA LEU A 26 34.40 -22.64 -19.33
C LEU A 26 35.27 -22.47 -18.10
N ALA A 27 36.47 -23.00 -18.18
CA ALA A 27 37.26 -23.37 -17.04
C ALA A 27 37.97 -22.19 -16.37
N THR A 28 37.86 -20.97 -16.79
CA THR A 28 38.78 -19.97 -16.27
C THR A 28 38.16 -18.73 -15.63
N ASP A 29 36.91 -18.38 -15.99
CA ASP A 29 36.30 -17.18 -15.39
C ASP A 29 35.05 -17.46 -14.52
N ALA A 30 34.55 -18.70 -14.50
CA ALA A 30 33.38 -19.07 -13.70
C ALA A 30 33.60 -18.87 -12.17
N SER A 31 34.84 -18.96 -11.71
CA SER A 31 35.17 -18.69 -10.31
C SER A 31 35.02 -17.22 -9.92
N ARG A 32 35.24 -16.30 -10.87
CA ARG A 32 35.11 -14.86 -10.63
C ARG A 32 33.67 -14.39 -10.71
N VAL A 33 32.81 -15.08 -11.49
CA VAL A 33 31.42 -14.65 -11.74
C VAL A 33 30.57 -14.77 -10.48
N GLY A 34 30.85 -15.75 -9.60
CA GLY A 34 30.23 -15.83 -8.28
C GLY A 34 30.58 -14.67 -7.34
N GLU A 35 31.58 -13.85 -7.71
CA GLU A 35 32.03 -12.69 -6.96
C GLU A 35 31.39 -11.37 -7.41
N ILE A 36 30.53 -11.38 -8.48
CA ILE A 36 29.81 -10.18 -8.89
C ILE A 36 28.86 -9.78 -7.77
N ASN A 37 29.24 -8.76 -7.01
CA ASN A 37 28.45 -8.19 -5.94
C ASN A 37 28.11 -6.74 -6.29
N VAL A 38 26.84 -6.49 -6.54
CA VAL A 38 26.34 -5.16 -6.89
C VAL A 38 26.08 -4.37 -5.61
N GLN A 39 26.73 -3.24 -5.47
CA GLN A 39 26.63 -2.33 -4.33
C GLN A 39 25.96 -1.01 -4.74
N GLY A 40 25.63 -0.18 -3.75
CA GLY A 40 25.08 1.15 -3.97
C GLY A 40 23.56 1.19 -4.11
N LEU A 41 22.89 0.03 -4.18
CA LEU A 41 21.42 -0.05 -4.29
C LEU A 41 20.81 -0.25 -2.90
N LYS A 42 19.83 0.59 -2.58
CA LYS A 42 19.09 0.54 -1.31
C LYS A 42 17.65 0.97 -1.50
N ASP A 43 16.78 0.48 -0.66
CA ASP A 43 15.37 0.87 -0.62
C ASP A 43 15.23 2.39 -0.57
N THR A 44 14.36 2.93 -1.40
CA THR A 44 14.21 4.36 -1.64
C THR A 44 12.74 4.73 -1.77
N SER A 45 12.37 5.90 -1.24
CA SER A 45 11.05 6.51 -1.47
C SER A 45 11.19 7.76 -2.34
N MET A 46 10.34 7.87 -3.35
CA MET A 46 10.34 9.00 -4.29
C MET A 46 8.92 9.51 -4.53
N ILE A 47 8.81 10.78 -4.87
CA ILE A 47 7.54 11.39 -5.26
C ILE A 47 7.37 11.24 -6.77
N ALA A 48 6.21 10.73 -7.19
CA ALA A 48 5.87 10.61 -8.59
C ALA A 48 6.02 11.95 -9.33
N TYR A 49 6.53 11.92 -10.54
CA TYR A 49 6.70 13.08 -11.43
C TYR A 49 7.57 14.23 -10.88
N ALA A 50 8.28 14.02 -9.75
CA ALA A 50 9.07 15.08 -9.12
C ALA A 50 10.49 15.17 -9.65
N GLN A 51 11.19 14.04 -9.65
CA GLN A 51 12.59 13.97 -10.08
C GLN A 51 12.91 12.56 -10.59
N PRO A 52 13.91 12.38 -11.47
CA PRO A 52 14.32 11.09 -11.94
C PRO A 52 15.00 10.28 -10.82
N LEU A 53 14.87 8.96 -10.90
CA LEU A 53 15.63 8.02 -10.09
C LEU A 53 17.03 7.88 -10.68
N GLU A 54 18.03 8.39 -9.97
CA GLU A 54 19.44 8.34 -10.36
C GLU A 54 20.16 7.25 -9.56
N LEU A 55 20.68 6.25 -10.26
CA LEU A 55 21.39 5.13 -9.63
C LEU A 55 22.70 4.84 -10.34
N THR A 56 23.64 4.30 -9.61
CA THR A 56 24.89 3.76 -10.15
C THR A 56 25.14 2.39 -9.52
N ALA A 57 25.27 1.36 -10.35
CA ALA A 57 25.63 0.03 -9.90
C ALA A 57 27.16 -0.06 -9.74
N GLU A 58 27.63 -0.29 -8.54
CA GLU A 58 29.06 -0.46 -8.27
C GLU A 58 29.38 -1.95 -8.17
N VAL A 59 30.33 -2.41 -8.99
CA VAL A 59 30.81 -3.80 -9.00
C VAL A 59 32.32 -3.78 -8.86
N ALA A 60 32.82 -4.39 -7.79
CA ALA A 60 34.27 -4.48 -7.55
C ALA A 60 34.89 -5.67 -8.31
N GLY A 61 36.15 -5.54 -8.70
CA GLY A 61 36.96 -6.64 -9.26
C GLY A 61 36.78 -6.90 -10.76
N PHE A 62 35.98 -6.09 -11.47
CA PHE A 62 35.79 -6.16 -12.92
C PHE A 62 36.04 -4.80 -13.55
N ALA A 63 36.51 -4.78 -14.78
CA ALA A 63 36.57 -3.57 -15.59
C ALA A 63 35.18 -3.27 -16.16
N ASP A 64 34.86 -1.97 -16.39
CA ASP A 64 33.55 -1.56 -16.86
C ASP A 64 33.20 -2.16 -18.25
N ASP A 65 34.19 -2.46 -19.07
CA ASP A 65 34.02 -3.07 -20.39
C ASP A 65 33.82 -4.59 -20.35
N GLU A 66 34.10 -5.26 -19.22
CA GLU A 66 33.81 -6.69 -19.00
C GLU A 66 32.35 -6.98 -18.70
N LEU A 67 31.58 -5.97 -18.26
CA LEU A 67 30.21 -6.12 -17.79
C LEU A 67 29.19 -5.41 -18.69
N THR A 68 27.97 -5.92 -18.67
CA THR A 68 26.78 -5.20 -19.16
C THR A 68 25.75 -5.11 -18.05
N TYR A 69 24.93 -4.07 -18.09
CA TYR A 69 23.93 -3.77 -17.08
C TYR A 69 22.59 -3.57 -17.76
N ALA A 70 21.55 -4.18 -17.19
CA ALA A 70 20.16 -3.96 -17.61
C ALA A 70 19.29 -3.74 -16.37
N TRP A 71 18.35 -2.81 -16.46
CA TRP A 71 17.50 -2.42 -15.36
C TRP A 71 16.05 -2.72 -15.67
N TYR A 72 15.36 -3.29 -14.71
CA TYR A 72 13.97 -3.70 -14.85
C TYR A 72 13.18 -3.26 -13.63
N ILE A 73 11.85 -3.14 -13.79
CA ILE A 73 10.93 -2.79 -12.71
C ILE A 73 9.70 -3.69 -12.75
N TYR A 74 9.18 -4.06 -11.58
CA TYR A 74 7.88 -4.72 -11.46
C TYR A 74 7.22 -4.36 -10.13
N GLY A 75 5.95 -4.71 -9.98
CA GLY A 75 5.10 -4.31 -8.86
C GLY A 75 4.28 -3.05 -9.21
N GLY A 76 3.43 -2.60 -8.30
CA GLY A 76 2.54 -1.49 -8.56
C GLY A 76 1.71 -1.70 -9.83
N GLN A 77 1.85 -0.80 -10.81
CA GLN A 77 1.16 -0.91 -12.10
C GLN A 77 1.76 -1.94 -13.06
N TYR A 78 2.94 -2.48 -12.77
CA TYR A 78 3.68 -3.39 -13.64
C TYR A 78 3.64 -4.83 -13.13
N SER A 79 2.74 -5.64 -13.67
CA SER A 79 2.68 -7.08 -13.37
C SER A 79 3.78 -7.83 -14.13
N LYS A 80 4.34 -8.85 -13.50
CA LYS A 80 5.24 -9.79 -14.20
C LYS A 80 4.47 -10.58 -15.26
N ASN A 81 5.02 -10.69 -16.44
CA ASN A 81 4.55 -11.58 -17.51
C ASN A 81 5.38 -12.88 -17.56
N SER A 82 5.37 -13.59 -18.70
CA SER A 82 6.17 -14.81 -18.90
C SER A 82 7.69 -14.60 -18.82
N GLU A 83 8.17 -13.35 -18.95
CA GLU A 83 9.59 -13.00 -18.84
C GLU A 83 10.01 -12.71 -17.37
N GLY A 84 9.07 -12.84 -16.42
CA GLY A 84 9.32 -12.64 -15.01
C GLY A 84 9.68 -11.19 -14.68
N TYR A 85 10.82 -10.97 -13.99
CA TYR A 85 11.28 -9.63 -13.63
C TYR A 85 11.76 -8.79 -14.82
N ARG A 86 12.06 -9.41 -15.97
CA ARG A 86 12.51 -8.74 -17.19
C ARG A 86 11.36 -8.13 -18.00
N SER A 87 10.12 -8.28 -17.55
CA SER A 87 8.91 -7.84 -18.27
C SER A 87 8.88 -6.34 -18.61
N HIS A 88 9.51 -5.52 -17.78
CA HIS A 88 9.47 -4.05 -17.94
C HIS A 88 10.89 -3.47 -17.80
N PRO A 89 11.63 -3.39 -18.92
CA PRO A 89 12.96 -2.76 -18.94
C PRO A 89 12.81 -1.23 -18.75
N ILE A 90 13.71 -0.64 -17.93
CA ILE A 90 13.73 0.79 -17.62
C ILE A 90 15.06 1.47 -17.93
N GLY A 91 16.07 0.72 -18.35
CA GLY A 91 17.35 1.30 -18.76
C GLY A 91 18.44 0.26 -18.93
N GLU A 92 19.55 0.73 -19.47
CA GLU A 92 20.77 -0.05 -19.70
C GLU A 92 21.99 0.74 -19.22
N GLY A 93 23.11 0.03 -18.99
CA GLY A 93 24.35 0.63 -18.56
C GLY A 93 24.51 0.73 -17.05
N LYS A 94 25.73 1.03 -16.61
CA LYS A 94 26.13 1.11 -15.19
C LYS A 94 25.35 2.17 -14.40
N LYS A 95 24.93 3.24 -15.08
CA LYS A 95 24.15 4.33 -14.53
C LYS A 95 22.72 4.28 -15.07
N LEU A 96 21.75 4.35 -14.19
CA LEU A 96 20.35 4.52 -14.52
C LEU A 96 19.92 5.96 -14.22
N SER A 97 19.25 6.59 -15.17
CA SER A 97 18.46 7.80 -14.97
C SER A 97 17.04 7.50 -15.48
N TYR A 98 16.11 7.32 -14.56
CA TYR A 98 14.76 6.88 -14.88
C TYR A 98 13.72 7.90 -14.40
N PRO A 99 12.91 8.52 -15.29
CA PRO A 99 11.85 9.42 -14.90
C PRO A 99 10.78 8.64 -14.13
N VAL A 100 10.51 9.03 -12.87
CA VAL A 100 9.54 8.36 -12.00
C VAL A 100 8.12 8.80 -12.36
N GLU A 101 7.67 8.43 -13.56
CA GLU A 101 6.30 8.64 -14.06
C GLU A 101 5.43 7.43 -13.73
N LEU A 102 5.44 7.06 -12.46
CA LEU A 102 4.79 5.86 -11.94
C LEU A 102 3.58 6.22 -11.10
N LYS A 103 2.58 5.36 -11.12
CA LYS A 103 1.50 5.41 -10.13
C LYS A 103 2.05 5.18 -8.73
N ILE A 104 1.38 5.77 -7.74
CA ILE A 104 1.71 5.53 -6.33
C ILE A 104 1.63 4.04 -6.02
N GLY A 105 2.64 3.55 -5.31
CA GLY A 105 2.74 2.14 -4.95
C GLY A 105 4.18 1.69 -4.70
N SER A 106 4.31 0.43 -4.35
CA SER A 106 5.60 -0.20 -4.12
C SER A 106 6.03 -0.98 -5.35
N TYR A 107 7.26 -0.75 -5.76
CA TYR A 107 7.90 -1.39 -6.91
C TYR A 107 9.18 -2.06 -6.48
N THR A 108 9.56 -3.11 -7.18
CA THR A 108 10.90 -3.70 -7.07
C THR A 108 11.68 -3.35 -8.32
N VAL A 109 12.83 -2.71 -8.15
CA VAL A 109 13.80 -2.45 -9.22
C VAL A 109 14.87 -3.51 -9.18
N VAL A 110 15.21 -4.05 -10.34
CA VAL A 110 16.21 -5.09 -10.53
C VAL A 110 17.33 -4.55 -11.41
N CYS A 111 18.54 -4.63 -10.92
CA CYS A 111 19.74 -4.45 -11.71
C CYS A 111 20.30 -5.83 -12.07
N GLU A 112 20.31 -6.18 -13.34
CA GLU A 112 20.95 -7.38 -13.84
C GLU A 112 22.34 -7.02 -14.39
N VAL A 113 23.36 -7.70 -13.90
CA VAL A 113 24.74 -7.51 -14.33
C VAL A 113 25.23 -8.78 -14.97
N THR A 114 25.65 -8.70 -16.24
CA THR A 114 26.11 -9.85 -17.02
C THR A 114 27.59 -9.69 -17.38
N HIS A 115 28.39 -10.73 -17.11
CA HIS A 115 29.76 -10.82 -17.58
C HIS A 115 29.80 -11.24 -19.05
N LYS A 116 30.33 -10.37 -19.92
CA LYS A 116 30.27 -10.52 -21.39
C LYS A 116 30.90 -11.79 -21.91
N ALA A 117 32.07 -12.16 -21.36
CA ALA A 117 32.84 -13.28 -21.87
C ALA A 117 32.20 -14.64 -21.53
N SER A 118 31.56 -14.78 -20.37
CA SER A 118 30.97 -16.05 -19.93
C SER A 118 29.46 -16.13 -20.11
N GLY A 119 28.79 -14.98 -20.30
CA GLY A 119 27.32 -14.91 -20.34
C GLY A 119 26.64 -15.12 -19.00
N TYR A 120 27.40 -15.31 -17.92
CA TYR A 120 26.82 -15.41 -16.58
C TYR A 120 26.28 -14.07 -16.10
N PHE A 121 25.19 -14.11 -15.35
CA PHE A 121 24.60 -12.91 -14.78
C PHE A 121 24.25 -13.08 -13.29
N THR A 122 24.18 -11.97 -12.60
CA THR A 122 23.62 -11.85 -11.25
C THR A 122 22.63 -10.71 -11.19
N THR A 123 21.79 -10.69 -10.17
CA THR A 123 20.81 -9.63 -9.97
C THR A 123 20.92 -9.02 -8.58
N ALA A 124 20.78 -7.71 -8.50
CA ALA A 124 20.56 -7.00 -7.25
C ALA A 124 19.21 -6.31 -7.29
N THR A 125 18.51 -6.30 -6.17
CA THR A 125 17.15 -5.73 -6.09
C THR A 125 17.06 -4.74 -4.93
N PHE A 126 16.18 -3.75 -5.09
CA PHE A 126 15.77 -2.87 -4.00
C PHE A 126 14.30 -2.45 -4.20
N ASN A 127 13.68 -1.96 -3.13
CA ASN A 127 12.31 -1.49 -3.16
C ASN A 127 12.28 0.02 -3.45
N LEU A 128 11.51 0.40 -4.47
CA LEU A 128 11.16 1.78 -4.79
C LEU A 128 9.72 2.03 -4.33
N ASN A 129 9.55 2.85 -3.31
CA ASN A 129 8.23 3.30 -2.87
C ASN A 129 7.89 4.63 -3.52
N VAL A 130 6.96 4.62 -4.46
CA VAL A 130 6.49 5.83 -5.15
C VAL A 130 5.31 6.41 -4.39
N THR A 131 5.43 7.69 -4.03
CA THR A 131 4.46 8.42 -3.20
C THR A 131 4.01 9.69 -3.90
N SER A 132 3.01 10.37 -3.35
CA SER A 132 2.63 11.72 -3.76
C SER A 132 3.20 12.78 -2.82
N ASP A 133 2.96 14.04 -3.17
CA ASP A 133 3.28 15.16 -2.30
C ASP A 133 2.53 15.12 -0.96
N PHE A 134 1.38 14.44 -0.90
CA PHE A 134 0.48 14.39 0.24
C PHE A 134 0.46 13.06 0.99
N SER A 135 1.11 12.02 0.48
CA SER A 135 1.06 10.66 1.07
C SER A 135 2.19 10.37 2.07
N GLN A 136 3.17 11.25 2.19
CA GLN A 136 4.34 11.07 3.06
C GLN A 136 4.57 12.28 3.95
N GLY A 137 3.89 12.32 5.10
CA GLY A 137 4.03 13.44 6.03
C GLY A 137 3.07 13.40 7.18
N PHE A 138 2.87 14.56 7.78
CA PHE A 138 2.01 14.75 8.94
C PHE A 138 0.94 15.77 8.62
N TYR A 139 -0.31 15.40 8.82
CA TYR A 139 -1.45 16.30 8.76
C TYR A 139 -1.73 16.83 10.16
N VAL A 140 -1.99 18.11 10.24
CA VAL A 140 -2.36 18.82 11.48
C VAL A 140 -3.72 19.47 11.27
N LEU A 141 -4.69 18.97 12.00
CA LEU A 141 -6.03 19.56 12.05
C LEU A 141 -5.99 20.82 12.90
N LYS A 142 -6.56 21.90 12.42
CA LYS A 142 -6.60 23.19 13.13
C LYS A 142 -7.90 23.93 12.91
N GLU A 143 -8.19 24.81 13.84
CA GLU A 143 -9.27 25.79 13.72
C GLU A 143 -8.73 27.11 13.15
N THR A 144 -9.47 27.71 12.22
CA THR A 144 -9.19 29.05 11.72
C THR A 144 -9.67 30.11 12.70
N ALA A 145 -9.22 31.37 12.52
CA ALA A 145 -9.69 32.49 13.34
C ALA A 145 -11.23 32.71 13.28
N ASP A 146 -11.87 32.24 12.21
CA ASP A 146 -13.31 32.35 11.97
C ASP A 146 -14.09 31.09 12.44
N GLY A 147 -13.44 30.18 13.17
CA GLY A 147 -14.07 28.97 13.71
C GLY A 147 -14.31 27.88 12.68
N ASN A 148 -13.56 27.87 11.58
CA ASN A 148 -13.66 26.85 10.54
C ASN A 148 -12.54 25.81 10.64
N THR A 149 -12.73 24.67 10.01
CA THR A 149 -11.77 23.58 9.99
C THR A 149 -10.78 23.72 8.86
N GLU A 150 -9.48 23.60 9.17
CA GLU A 150 -8.40 23.69 8.21
C GLU A 150 -7.33 22.62 8.51
N LEU A 151 -6.49 22.32 7.53
CA LEU A 151 -5.36 21.40 7.64
C LEU A 151 -4.05 22.08 7.27
N ASP A 152 -3.03 21.81 8.04
CA ASP A 152 -1.65 21.98 7.60
C ASP A 152 -1.05 20.60 7.28
N PHE A 153 -0.15 20.57 6.31
CA PHE A 153 0.55 19.35 5.93
C PHE A 153 2.06 19.57 5.88
N TYR A 154 2.81 18.77 6.63
CA TYR A 154 4.26 18.76 6.57
C TYR A 154 4.73 17.55 5.74
N ASN A 155 5.29 17.81 4.55
CA ASN A 155 5.92 16.79 3.72
C ASN A 155 7.30 16.43 4.27
N HIS A 156 7.45 15.23 4.76
CA HIS A 156 8.68 14.81 5.42
C HIS A 156 9.83 14.54 4.45
N LEU A 157 9.57 14.20 3.20
CA LEU A 157 10.58 13.97 2.18
C LEU A 157 11.16 15.32 1.66
N LYS A 158 10.29 16.26 1.34
CA LYS A 158 10.67 17.59 0.88
C LYS A 158 11.06 18.53 2.02
N LYS A 159 10.69 18.20 3.26
CA LYS A 159 10.83 19.05 4.46
C LYS A 159 10.18 20.44 4.27
N THR A 160 9.01 20.43 3.68
CA THR A 160 8.19 21.61 3.40
C THR A 160 6.85 21.54 4.10
N THR A 161 6.30 22.68 4.47
CA THR A 161 4.96 22.80 5.05
C THR A 161 4.02 23.42 4.04
N ASN A 162 2.88 22.81 3.84
CA ASN A 162 1.73 23.38 3.15
C ASN A 162 0.72 23.81 4.20
N ASN A 163 0.68 25.10 4.49
CA ASN A 163 -0.34 25.67 5.39
C ASN A 163 -1.64 25.88 4.61
N ASP A 164 -2.76 25.80 5.33
CA ASP A 164 -4.10 26.07 4.80
C ASP A 164 -4.40 25.20 3.57
N LEU A 165 -4.22 23.90 3.74
CA LEU A 165 -4.30 22.93 2.65
C LEU A 165 -5.73 22.81 2.11
N LEU A 166 -6.76 22.83 2.99
CA LEU A 166 -8.15 22.73 2.55
C LEU A 166 -8.58 23.95 1.74
N ALA A 167 -8.20 25.15 2.19
CA ALA A 167 -8.47 26.38 1.44
C ALA A 167 -7.81 26.37 0.04
N LYS A 168 -6.67 25.70 -0.13
CA LYS A 168 -6.02 25.55 -1.42
C LYS A 168 -6.68 24.52 -2.33
N VAL A 169 -7.21 23.46 -1.75
CA VAL A 169 -7.79 22.34 -2.50
C VAL A 169 -9.28 22.56 -2.80
N LEU A 170 -10.01 23.13 -1.83
CA LEU A 170 -11.46 23.36 -1.89
C LEU A 170 -11.86 24.81 -2.15
N GLU A 171 -10.88 25.70 -2.31
CA GLU A 171 -11.05 27.16 -2.39
C GLU A 171 -11.56 27.82 -1.10
N ALA A 172 -11.85 27.05 -0.05
CA ALA A 172 -12.25 27.52 1.27
C ALA A 172 -11.98 26.45 2.33
N PRO A 173 -11.79 26.83 3.62
CA PRO A 173 -11.80 25.89 4.73
C PRO A 173 -13.19 25.24 4.89
N LEU A 174 -13.25 24.07 5.55
CA LEU A 174 -14.53 23.41 5.85
C LEU A 174 -15.25 24.18 6.96
N ALA A 175 -16.57 24.36 6.80
CA ALA A 175 -17.39 25.11 7.73
C ALA A 175 -17.49 24.44 9.10
N GLY A 176 -17.35 25.23 10.17
CA GLY A 176 -17.45 24.80 11.56
C GLY A 176 -16.15 24.24 12.14
N GLU A 177 -16.14 24.08 13.45
CA GLU A 177 -14.95 23.69 14.23
C GLU A 177 -14.40 22.31 13.85
N PRO A 178 -13.08 22.10 13.97
CA PRO A 178 -12.45 20.79 13.74
C PRO A 178 -12.85 19.81 14.85
N ARG A 179 -13.20 18.59 14.46
CA ARG A 179 -13.59 17.54 15.42
C ARG A 179 -12.65 16.36 15.44
N ASN A 180 -12.36 15.78 14.29
CA ASN A 180 -11.50 14.60 14.22
C ASN A 180 -10.75 14.53 12.89
N LEU A 181 -9.57 13.94 12.96
CA LEU A 181 -8.73 13.61 11.84
C LEU A 181 -8.27 12.16 11.97
N SER A 182 -8.55 11.35 10.98
CA SER A 182 -8.10 9.95 10.97
C SER A 182 -7.74 9.47 9.56
N THR A 183 -6.89 8.45 9.50
CA THR A 183 -6.45 7.84 8.24
C THR A 183 -7.12 6.48 8.06
N VAL A 184 -7.56 6.20 6.85
CA VAL A 184 -8.09 4.90 6.45
C VAL A 184 -7.27 4.34 5.29
N PHE A 185 -6.96 3.05 5.37
CA PHE A 185 -6.11 2.38 4.39
C PHE A 185 -6.95 1.57 3.42
N GLN A 186 -6.49 1.50 2.17
CA GLN A 186 -7.11 0.71 1.11
C GLN A 186 -8.62 0.94 0.96
N LYS A 187 -9.05 2.19 1.13
CA LYS A 187 -10.45 2.58 0.94
C LYS A 187 -10.83 2.44 -0.52
N THR A 188 -11.82 1.61 -0.79
CA THR A 188 -12.41 1.48 -2.12
C THR A 188 -13.16 2.75 -2.48
N HIS A 189 -13.03 3.20 -3.71
CA HIS A 189 -13.83 4.29 -4.30
C HIS A 189 -13.85 4.13 -5.82
N LEU A 190 -14.78 4.80 -6.48
CA LEU A 190 -14.80 4.90 -7.93
C LEU A 190 -13.84 6.02 -8.36
N ASP A 191 -12.91 5.71 -9.23
CA ASP A 191 -12.09 6.72 -9.89
C ASP A 191 -13.00 7.53 -10.83
N PRO A 192 -13.16 8.85 -10.63
CA PRO A 192 -14.08 9.65 -11.42
C PRO A 192 -13.68 9.75 -12.90
N ALA A 193 -12.40 9.53 -13.23
CA ALA A 193 -11.92 9.60 -14.61
C ALA A 193 -12.21 8.31 -15.39
N THR A 194 -12.17 7.17 -14.74
CA THR A 194 -12.29 5.85 -15.40
C THR A 194 -13.58 5.10 -15.05
N ALA A 195 -14.31 5.57 -14.03
CA ALA A 195 -15.46 4.89 -13.43
C ALA A 195 -15.14 3.43 -13.00
N THR A 196 -13.87 3.16 -12.69
CA THR A 196 -13.43 1.87 -12.20
C THR A 196 -13.20 1.92 -10.69
N SER A 197 -13.50 0.81 -10.03
CA SER A 197 -13.21 0.65 -8.61
C SER A 197 -11.69 0.60 -8.39
N THR A 198 -11.21 1.42 -7.46
CA THR A 198 -9.79 1.51 -7.09
C THR A 198 -9.66 1.67 -5.59
N HIS A 199 -8.44 1.58 -5.08
CA HIS A 199 -8.13 1.71 -3.66
C HIS A 199 -7.17 2.87 -3.43
N ALA A 200 -7.45 3.65 -2.38
CA ALA A 200 -6.56 4.73 -1.94
C ALA A 200 -6.44 4.76 -0.41
N THR A 201 -5.39 5.40 0.08
CA THR A 201 -5.35 5.84 1.46
C THR A 201 -6.19 7.09 1.59
N GLY A 202 -7.15 7.08 2.51
CA GLY A 202 -8.05 8.19 2.78
C GLY A 202 -7.67 8.96 4.03
N LEU A 203 -7.92 10.26 4.01
CA LEU A 203 -7.84 11.16 5.16
C LEU A 203 -9.26 11.60 5.50
N PHE A 204 -9.80 11.09 6.58
CA PHE A 204 -11.12 11.43 7.08
C PHE A 204 -11.04 12.66 7.98
N VAL A 205 -11.86 13.66 7.70
CA VAL A 205 -12.01 14.90 8.48
C VAL A 205 -13.47 15.01 8.91
N ALA A 206 -13.71 15.03 10.22
CA ALA A 206 -14.99 15.41 10.82
C ALA A 206 -14.94 16.88 11.24
N HIS A 207 -15.99 17.64 10.94
CA HIS A 207 -16.03 19.07 11.18
C HIS A 207 -17.45 19.57 11.45
N GLY A 208 -17.56 20.72 12.12
CA GLY A 208 -18.85 21.27 12.52
C GLY A 208 -19.68 20.30 13.33
N ASP A 209 -20.99 20.44 13.30
CA ASP A 209 -21.89 19.56 14.04
C ASP A 209 -22.04 18.19 13.37
N ASN A 210 -22.08 18.16 12.08
CA ASN A 210 -22.41 16.94 11.32
C ASN A 210 -21.65 16.77 9.99
N GLY A 211 -20.63 17.59 9.75
CA GLY A 211 -19.83 17.51 8.52
C GLY A 211 -18.80 16.40 8.54
N CYS A 212 -18.58 15.76 7.40
CA CYS A 212 -17.43 14.90 7.17
C CYS A 212 -17.01 14.90 5.71
N VAL A 213 -15.71 14.75 5.50
CA VAL A 213 -15.12 14.60 4.18
C VAL A 213 -14.00 13.55 4.26
N LEU A 214 -13.92 12.71 3.25
CA LEU A 214 -12.84 11.75 3.07
C LEU A 214 -12.05 12.12 1.82
N PHE A 215 -10.80 12.53 2.02
CA PHE A 215 -9.89 12.91 0.96
C PHE A 215 -9.00 11.74 0.53
N ASN A 216 -8.66 11.67 -0.73
CA ASN A 216 -7.59 10.82 -1.24
C ASN A 216 -6.23 11.47 -0.90
N THR A 217 -5.39 10.80 -0.11
CA THR A 217 -4.06 11.35 0.24
C THR A 217 -3.08 11.39 -0.94
N THR A 218 -3.47 10.89 -2.10
CA THR A 218 -2.66 10.96 -3.32
C THR A 218 -2.62 12.38 -3.89
N ASP A 219 -3.80 13.02 -3.96
CA ASP A 219 -4.00 14.28 -4.66
C ASP A 219 -4.90 15.26 -3.90
N MET A 220 -5.37 14.88 -2.72
CA MET A 220 -6.33 15.60 -1.89
C MET A 220 -7.71 15.79 -2.55
N SER A 221 -8.03 15.01 -3.58
CA SER A 221 -9.39 14.99 -4.12
C SER A 221 -10.38 14.42 -3.11
N VAL A 222 -11.62 14.89 -3.15
CA VAL A 222 -12.71 14.37 -2.32
C VAL A 222 -13.15 13.02 -2.88
N MET A 223 -13.00 11.95 -2.11
CA MET A 223 -13.55 10.63 -2.43
C MET A 223 -15.00 10.50 -2.00
N PHE A 224 -15.28 10.93 -0.77
CA PHE A 224 -16.61 10.89 -0.16
C PHE A 224 -16.82 12.13 0.71
N ASP A 225 -18.05 12.54 0.80
CA ASP A 225 -18.52 13.51 1.77
C ASP A 225 -19.83 13.01 2.43
N ARG A 226 -20.45 13.85 3.27
CA ARG A 226 -21.68 13.51 3.95
C ARG A 226 -22.80 13.02 3.04
N THR A 227 -22.81 13.44 1.76
CA THR A 227 -23.91 13.13 0.83
C THR A 227 -23.80 11.75 0.20
N ASN A 228 -22.61 11.15 0.21
CA ASN A 228 -22.33 9.90 -0.49
C ASN A 228 -21.44 8.91 0.27
N LEU A 229 -21.09 9.20 1.52
CA LEU A 229 -20.23 8.31 2.32
C LEU A 229 -20.90 6.98 2.64
N GLN A 230 -22.20 7.01 2.90
CA GLN A 230 -23.01 5.84 3.21
C GLN A 230 -23.91 5.48 2.03
N TYR A 231 -24.34 4.22 2.01
CA TYR A 231 -25.39 3.77 1.11
C TYR A 231 -26.75 4.28 1.62
N GLY A 232 -27.27 5.32 1.00
CA GLY A 232 -28.43 6.06 1.45
C GLY A 232 -28.06 7.40 2.10
N GLU A 233 -29.07 8.12 2.55
CA GLU A 233 -28.88 9.43 3.16
C GLU A 233 -28.49 9.30 4.63
N MET A 234 -27.43 10.01 5.03
CA MET A 234 -27.10 10.18 6.45
C MET A 234 -28.19 11.01 7.15
N GLU A 235 -28.59 10.58 8.34
CA GLU A 235 -29.59 11.31 9.12
C GLU A 235 -29.12 12.74 9.45
N ALA A 236 -30.05 13.70 9.45
CA ALA A 236 -29.73 15.11 9.61
C ALA A 236 -28.97 15.43 10.92
N ASP A 237 -29.25 14.67 11.97
CA ASP A 237 -28.64 14.77 13.29
C ASP A 237 -27.50 13.76 13.51
N GLU A 238 -27.06 13.05 12.46
CA GLU A 238 -25.90 12.17 12.56
C GLU A 238 -24.62 12.98 12.67
N MET A 239 -23.87 12.73 13.75
CA MET A 239 -22.60 13.36 14.05
C MET A 239 -21.46 12.39 13.79
N PRO A 240 -20.64 12.62 12.76
CA PRO A 240 -19.45 11.84 12.46
C PRO A 240 -18.40 12.00 13.56
N TYR A 241 -17.82 10.90 14.02
CA TYR A 241 -16.72 10.95 14.98
C TYR A 241 -15.39 10.56 14.37
N ALA A 242 -15.30 9.38 13.75
CA ALA A 242 -14.05 8.91 13.20
C ALA A 242 -14.24 7.84 12.12
N MET A 243 -13.20 7.61 11.36
CA MET A 243 -13.08 6.47 10.47
C MET A 243 -11.76 5.74 10.72
N VAL A 244 -11.78 4.41 10.77
CA VAL A 244 -10.57 3.60 11.04
C VAL A 244 -10.56 2.35 10.17
N THR A 245 -9.38 1.88 9.83
CA THR A 245 -9.19 0.61 9.13
C THR A 245 -8.74 -0.46 10.11
N PHE A 246 -9.41 -1.59 10.10
CA PHE A 246 -9.00 -2.77 10.83
C PHE A 246 -9.19 -4.02 9.96
N ASN A 247 -8.14 -4.82 9.85
CA ASN A 247 -8.13 -6.09 9.12
C ASN A 247 -8.74 -6.01 7.70
N GLY A 248 -8.40 -4.93 6.98
CA GLY A 248 -8.84 -4.69 5.60
C GLY A 248 -10.29 -4.20 5.46
N SER A 249 -10.99 -3.92 6.56
CA SER A 249 -12.30 -3.27 6.57
C SER A 249 -12.18 -1.87 7.13
N ASN A 250 -12.97 -0.94 6.60
CA ASN A 250 -13.06 0.42 7.09
C ASN A 250 -14.32 0.58 7.92
N TYR A 251 -14.16 1.09 9.13
CA TYR A 251 -15.22 1.34 10.08
C TYR A 251 -15.41 2.83 10.28
N TYR A 252 -16.63 3.28 10.17
CA TYR A 252 -17.06 4.65 10.47
C TYR A 252 -17.88 4.63 11.76
N LEU A 253 -17.63 5.60 12.63
CA LEU A 253 -18.28 5.75 13.91
C LEU A 253 -19.00 7.08 13.96
N SER A 254 -20.25 7.05 14.39
CA SER A 254 -21.09 8.23 14.62
C SER A 254 -21.97 8.06 15.85
N ASN A 255 -22.71 9.11 16.23
CA ASN A 255 -23.74 9.02 17.27
C ASN A 255 -24.88 8.03 16.93
N LYS A 256 -24.96 7.57 15.68
CA LYS A 256 -25.95 6.56 15.24
C LYS A 256 -25.41 5.13 15.33
N GLY A 257 -24.11 4.96 15.47
CA GLY A 257 -23.48 3.65 15.60
C GLY A 257 -22.27 3.46 14.72
N VAL A 258 -22.08 2.25 14.24
CA VAL A 258 -20.95 1.83 13.42
C VAL A 258 -21.44 1.43 12.04
N ALA A 259 -20.81 1.98 11.00
CA ALA A 259 -20.98 1.59 9.62
C ALA A 259 -19.65 1.02 9.06
N THR A 260 -19.71 0.19 8.03
CA THR A 260 -18.53 -0.43 7.43
C THR A 260 -18.71 -0.62 5.92
N ASP A 261 -17.61 -0.73 5.21
CA ASP A 261 -17.59 -1.07 3.78
C ASP A 261 -17.61 -2.59 3.52
N ARG A 262 -17.72 -3.41 4.58
CA ARG A 262 -17.84 -4.87 4.51
C ARG A 262 -18.94 -5.37 5.44
N CYS A 263 -20.19 -5.26 5.01
CA CYS A 263 -21.34 -5.78 5.71
C CYS A 263 -21.82 -7.10 5.09
N TYR A 264 -22.24 -8.06 5.92
CA TYR A 264 -22.64 -9.40 5.46
C TYR A 264 -23.86 -9.38 4.53
N ASP A 265 -24.74 -8.40 4.71
CA ASP A 265 -25.97 -8.27 3.93
C ASP A 265 -25.80 -7.54 2.57
N ASP A 266 -24.62 -6.94 2.34
CA ASP A 266 -24.37 -6.07 1.18
C ASP A 266 -23.34 -6.65 0.19
N TRP A 267 -23.50 -7.89 -0.21
CA TRP A 267 -22.70 -8.51 -1.28
C TRP A 267 -23.09 -8.01 -2.68
N THR A 268 -23.65 -6.85 -2.76
CA THR A 268 -24.19 -6.28 -3.98
C THR A 268 -23.21 -5.27 -4.61
N SER A 269 -23.66 -4.59 -5.65
CA SER A 269 -22.88 -3.62 -6.43
C SER A 269 -22.32 -2.44 -5.62
N GLU A 270 -22.88 -2.13 -4.46
CA GLU A 270 -22.47 -1.04 -3.58
C GLU A 270 -21.05 -1.24 -3.05
N TYR A 271 -20.65 -2.48 -2.79
CA TYR A 271 -19.28 -2.80 -2.39
C TYR A 271 -18.24 -2.31 -3.40
N ALA A 272 -18.58 -2.29 -4.68
CA ALA A 272 -17.70 -1.81 -5.72
C ALA A 272 -17.55 -0.27 -5.71
N THR A 273 -18.51 0.45 -5.17
CA THR A 273 -18.45 1.92 -5.04
C THR A 273 -17.63 2.38 -3.84
N GLY A 274 -17.49 1.52 -2.82
CA GLY A 274 -16.82 1.82 -1.57
C GLY A 274 -17.65 2.61 -0.57
N GLN A 275 -18.94 2.79 -0.81
CA GLN A 275 -19.85 3.36 0.16
C GLN A 275 -19.95 2.45 1.39
N LEU A 276 -20.29 3.04 2.52
CA LEU A 276 -20.47 2.32 3.77
C LEU A 276 -21.93 1.87 3.92
N SER A 277 -22.16 0.82 4.69
CA SER A 277 -23.48 0.45 5.17
C SER A 277 -24.11 1.59 5.96
N LEU A 278 -25.42 1.50 6.23
CA LEU A 278 -26.02 2.33 7.26
C LEU A 278 -25.46 1.94 8.63
N PRO A 279 -25.39 2.90 9.59
CA PRO A 279 -24.97 2.59 10.95
C PRO A 279 -25.87 1.54 11.59
N THR A 280 -25.27 0.53 12.16
CA THR A 280 -25.94 -0.48 12.97
C THR A 280 -25.55 -0.30 14.42
N GLU A 281 -26.54 -0.33 15.33
CA GLU A 281 -26.33 -0.24 16.77
C GLU A 281 -26.16 1.16 17.35
N ALA A 282 -26.34 1.20 18.64
CA ALA A 282 -26.38 2.39 19.48
C ALA A 282 -25.11 3.22 19.44
N GLY A 283 -25.28 4.50 19.38
CA GLY A 283 -24.30 5.53 19.07
C GLY A 283 -22.95 5.38 19.74
N ALA A 284 -21.91 5.54 18.96
CA ALA A 284 -20.55 5.66 19.42
C ALA A 284 -20.31 7.09 19.92
N SER A 285 -19.49 7.23 20.94
CA SER A 285 -18.90 8.51 21.31
C SER A 285 -17.46 8.28 21.70
N GLY A 286 -16.62 9.12 21.22
CA GLY A 286 -15.20 8.99 21.46
C GLY A 286 -14.61 7.71 20.87
N LEU A 287 -13.47 7.84 20.27
CA LEU A 287 -12.76 6.71 19.70
C LEU A 287 -11.86 6.09 20.75
N ILE A 288 -12.20 4.90 21.21
CA ILE A 288 -11.24 4.04 21.88
C ILE A 288 -10.77 3.04 20.85
N GLN A 289 -9.59 3.27 20.27
CA GLN A 289 -8.94 2.29 19.43
C GLN A 289 -8.30 1.23 20.31
N SER A 290 -8.82 0.04 20.26
CA SER A 290 -8.02 -1.12 20.63
C SER A 290 -8.09 -2.11 19.48
N TYR A 291 -6.93 -2.45 18.94
CA TYR A 291 -6.79 -3.53 17.98
C TYR A 291 -6.90 -4.84 18.77
N ASN A 292 -8.05 -5.49 18.69
CA ASN A 292 -8.17 -6.87 19.11
C ASN A 292 -8.24 -7.77 17.86
N LEU A 293 -8.17 -9.08 18.04
CA LEU A 293 -8.18 -10.04 16.94
C LEU A 293 -9.50 -10.03 16.12
N TYR A 294 -10.54 -9.35 16.57
CA TYR A 294 -11.91 -9.51 16.07
C TYR A 294 -12.58 -8.23 15.57
N GLY A 295 -11.99 -7.05 15.78
CA GLY A 295 -12.59 -5.79 15.38
C GLY A 295 -12.06 -4.59 16.14
N ILE A 296 -12.79 -3.50 16.09
CA ILE A 296 -12.50 -2.27 16.84
C ILE A 296 -13.29 -2.26 18.15
N SER A 297 -12.77 -1.60 19.15
CA SER A 297 -13.48 -1.32 20.40
C SER A 297 -13.75 0.17 20.53
N TYR A 298 -14.93 0.51 21.04
CA TYR A 298 -15.35 1.89 21.20
C TYR A 298 -16.26 2.03 22.43
N TRP A 299 -16.36 3.25 22.96
CA TRP A 299 -17.31 3.57 24.02
C TRP A 299 -18.66 3.94 23.43
N SER A 300 -19.73 3.32 23.90
CA SER A 300 -21.11 3.72 23.61
C SER A 300 -21.65 4.60 24.71
N GLN A 301 -21.95 5.86 24.41
CA GLN A 301 -22.62 6.76 25.41
C GLN A 301 -24.05 6.33 25.68
N ASN A 302 -24.73 5.79 24.68
CA ASN A 302 -26.13 5.36 24.85
C ASN A 302 -26.24 4.13 25.75
N GLU A 303 -25.30 3.19 25.58
CA GLU A 303 -25.27 1.94 26.33
C GLU A 303 -24.42 2.04 27.61
N HIS A 304 -23.68 3.15 27.79
CA HIS A 304 -22.74 3.38 28.89
C HIS A 304 -21.76 2.23 29.13
N CYS A 305 -21.23 1.67 28.07
CA CYS A 305 -20.30 0.56 28.17
C CYS A 305 -19.31 0.54 26.99
N LEU A 306 -18.24 -0.25 27.14
CA LEU A 306 -17.36 -0.58 26.05
C LEU A 306 -18.06 -1.58 25.10
N MET A 307 -18.03 -1.25 23.84
CA MET A 307 -18.53 -2.08 22.75
C MET A 307 -17.36 -2.54 21.89
N ARG A 308 -17.52 -3.66 21.22
CA ARG A 308 -16.63 -4.12 20.17
C ARG A 308 -17.42 -4.53 18.94
N THR A 309 -16.83 -4.34 17.78
CA THR A 309 -17.32 -4.96 16.56
C THR A 309 -16.83 -6.39 16.48
N THR A 310 -17.57 -7.26 15.81
CA THR A 310 -17.15 -8.60 15.49
C THR A 310 -17.26 -8.83 13.99
N THR A 311 -16.48 -9.79 13.52
CA THR A 311 -16.51 -10.24 12.12
C THR A 311 -16.75 -11.73 12.07
N GLU A 312 -17.59 -12.17 11.16
CA GLU A 312 -17.71 -13.56 10.74
C GLU A 312 -17.23 -13.69 9.31
N TYR A 313 -16.37 -14.68 9.04
CA TYR A 313 -15.77 -14.90 7.71
C TYR A 313 -15.12 -13.62 7.10
N GLY A 314 -14.60 -12.73 7.94
CA GLY A 314 -13.96 -11.49 7.50
C GLY A 314 -14.93 -10.36 7.17
N VAL A 315 -16.21 -10.50 7.48
CA VAL A 315 -17.28 -9.52 7.27
C VAL A 315 -17.82 -9.04 8.61
N PHE A 316 -18.24 -7.79 8.70
CA PHE A 316 -18.84 -7.22 9.92
C PHE A 316 -20.13 -7.99 10.27
N ALA A 317 -20.18 -8.49 11.50
CA ALA A 317 -21.30 -9.30 12.00
C ALA A 317 -22.11 -8.61 13.10
N GLY A 318 -21.68 -7.46 13.59
CA GLY A 318 -22.39 -6.67 14.60
C GLY A 318 -21.51 -6.08 15.69
N CYS A 319 -22.16 -5.44 16.65
CA CYS A 319 -21.52 -4.83 17.82
C CYS A 319 -22.00 -5.53 19.10
N PHE A 320 -21.07 -5.76 20.01
CA PHE A 320 -21.34 -6.48 21.25
C PHE A 320 -20.76 -5.73 22.43
N LYS A 321 -21.46 -5.79 23.59
CA LYS A 321 -20.91 -5.30 24.85
C LYS A 321 -19.70 -6.14 25.24
N ILE A 322 -18.68 -5.46 25.71
CA ILE A 322 -17.56 -6.15 26.36
C ILE A 322 -17.99 -6.40 27.79
N ASP A 323 -18.44 -7.63 28.07
CA ASP A 323 -18.79 -8.05 29.42
C ASP A 323 -17.50 -8.22 30.22
N TYR A 324 -17.32 -7.33 31.19
CA TYR A 324 -16.41 -7.55 32.29
C TYR A 324 -17.27 -7.85 33.55
N GLU A 325 -16.79 -8.71 34.40
CA GLU A 325 -17.44 -9.07 35.64
C GLU A 325 -17.53 -7.90 36.65
N GLU A 326 -16.97 -6.71 36.30
CA GLU A 326 -16.94 -5.53 37.16
C GLU A 326 -17.86 -4.43 36.61
N ASP A 327 -18.58 -3.81 37.52
CA ASP A 327 -19.50 -2.70 37.25
C ASP A 327 -18.73 -1.42 36.85
N TYR A 328 -18.88 -0.98 35.61
CA TYR A 328 -18.29 0.26 35.06
C TYR A 328 -19.09 1.52 35.41
N THR A 329 -20.09 1.46 36.26
CA THR A 329 -21.02 2.57 36.60
C THR A 329 -20.34 3.81 37.20
N GLY A 330 -19.04 3.90 37.20
CA GLY A 330 -18.27 5.07 37.63
C GLY A 330 -17.30 5.65 36.59
N LEU A 331 -17.16 5.03 35.42
CA LEU A 331 -16.27 5.55 34.39
C LEU A 331 -17.03 6.57 33.53
N ARG A 332 -16.67 7.85 33.64
CA ARG A 332 -16.98 8.89 32.66
C ARG A 332 -15.76 9.08 31.80
N ILE A 333 -15.95 8.89 30.51
CA ILE A 333 -15.02 9.37 29.49
C ILE A 333 -15.70 10.62 28.93
N ASP A 334 -15.22 11.78 29.34
CA ASP A 334 -15.65 13.09 28.82
C ASP A 334 -14.95 13.38 27.48
#